data_00d394b1fb2eab2208685997a48f9f4e
#
_entry.id   00d394b1fb2eab2208685997a48f9f4e
#
_cell.length_a   1.000
_cell.length_b   1.000
_cell.length_c   1.000
_cell.angle_alpha   90.00
_cell.angle_beta   90.00
_cell.angle_gamma   90.00
#
_symmetry.space_group_name_H-M   'P 1'
#
loop_
_entity.id
_entity.type
_entity.pdbx_description
1 polymer ?
#
loop_
_entity_poly.entity_id
_entity_poly.type
_entity_poly.pdbx_seq_one_letter_code
_entity_poly.pdbx_strand_id
1 'polypeptide(L)'
;MKTILRSKTKEVIINTEGPVIIIGECINPTRRKKLVSTLQAGNFEYVLELAKSQIDAMADMLDVNVGFPGVDDVKLLPETVKQLQSHFDIPLCLDSPNSKAIETALKVIEGKCLINSVNGEEKSMNAILPIIKEYNVAVIGLTMDDDGITHDPYKRLSIAEKILNKAVRLGIKEEDVIIDPQACIVTLETIRLVHEKLGLNITQGASNISFGLPEREMLNIAHMVLSILYGLTCPIANPEKISAAVRAADLVLGRDDFAMSFIECSQSIAKV
;
A
#
# COMPACT_ATOMS: atom_id res chain seq x y z
N MET A 1 15.69 7.53 1.08
CA MET A 1 14.79 7.87 -0.08
C MET A 1 13.51 8.46 0.47
N LYS A 2 12.88 9.44 -0.23
CA LYS A 2 11.62 10.06 0.21
C LYS A 2 10.60 10.07 -0.90
N THR A 3 9.50 9.32 -0.75
CA THR A 3 8.33 9.37 -1.63
C THR A 3 7.30 10.32 -1.02
N ILE A 4 6.85 11.31 -1.78
CA ILE A 4 5.87 12.29 -1.32
C ILE A 4 4.54 12.02 -2.01
N LEU A 5 3.50 11.72 -1.22
CA LEU A 5 2.14 11.52 -1.67
C LEU A 5 1.23 12.61 -1.10
N ARG A 6 0.16 12.94 -1.81
CA ARG A 6 -0.72 14.05 -1.43
C ARG A 6 -2.18 13.73 -1.68
N SER A 7 -3.02 14.17 -0.78
CA SER A 7 -4.43 14.42 -1.03
C SER A 7 -4.62 15.89 -1.44
N LYS A 8 -5.79 16.45 -1.24
CA LYS A 8 -6.08 17.86 -1.56
C LYS A 8 -5.21 18.83 -0.76
N THR A 9 -5.05 18.60 0.54
CA THR A 9 -4.30 19.49 1.44
C THR A 9 -3.28 18.75 2.31
N LYS A 10 -3.45 17.42 2.52
CA LYS A 10 -2.56 16.62 3.36
C LYS A 10 -1.40 16.04 2.54
N GLU A 11 -0.20 16.10 3.08
CA GLU A 11 0.99 15.44 2.55
C GLU A 11 1.40 14.28 3.45
N VAL A 12 1.77 13.16 2.84
CA VAL A 12 2.35 11.99 3.50
C VAL A 12 3.71 11.71 2.88
N ILE A 13 4.73 11.60 3.73
CA ILE A 13 6.11 11.34 3.31
C ILE A 13 6.50 9.94 3.77
N ILE A 14 6.67 9.03 2.82
CA ILE A 14 7.25 7.71 3.06
C ILE A 14 8.76 7.86 2.99
N ASN A 15 9.47 7.48 4.05
CA ASN A 15 10.90 7.71 4.18
C ASN A 15 11.60 6.48 4.77
N THR A 16 12.72 6.09 4.18
CA THR A 16 13.55 4.96 4.67
C THR A 16 14.10 5.17 6.08
N GLU A 17 14.24 6.41 6.53
CA GLU A 17 14.76 6.80 7.85
C GLU A 17 13.67 7.36 8.79
N GLY A 18 12.42 7.44 8.30
CA GLY A 18 11.31 8.03 9.05
C GLY A 18 10.39 7.00 9.71
N PRO A 19 9.34 7.51 10.38
CA PRO A 19 8.30 6.65 10.90
C PRO A 19 7.59 5.88 9.80
N VAL A 20 7.08 4.71 10.14
CA VAL A 20 6.34 3.84 9.21
C VAL A 20 4.98 4.44 8.88
N ILE A 21 4.64 4.47 7.60
CA ILE A 21 3.37 4.94 7.06
C ILE A 21 2.40 3.77 6.90
N ILE A 22 1.23 3.82 7.53
CA ILE A 22 0.24 2.75 7.50
C ILE A 22 -0.74 2.99 6.35
N ILE A 23 -0.80 2.06 5.39
CA ILE A 23 -1.78 2.05 4.29
C ILE A 23 -2.92 1.08 4.67
N GLY A 24 -4.12 1.61 4.88
CA GLY A 24 -5.28 0.83 5.33
C GLY A 24 -5.88 -0.04 4.22
N GLU A 25 -6.01 -1.36 4.43
CA GLU A 25 -6.42 -2.36 3.43
C GLU A 25 -7.94 -2.71 3.44
N CYS A 26 -8.76 -2.04 4.27
CA CYS A 26 -10.11 -2.54 4.51
C CYS A 26 -11.12 -2.27 3.39
N ILE A 27 -10.83 -1.36 2.47
CA ILE A 27 -11.67 -1.13 1.28
C ILE A 27 -11.24 -2.11 0.18
N ASN A 28 -11.56 -3.39 0.38
CA ASN A 28 -11.25 -4.46 -0.56
C ASN A 28 -12.39 -5.51 -0.49
N PRO A 29 -13.11 -5.79 -1.60
CA PRO A 29 -14.28 -6.69 -1.61
C PRO A 29 -13.92 -8.17 -1.47
N THR A 30 -12.65 -8.55 -1.49
CA THR A 30 -12.19 -9.94 -1.34
C THR A 30 -12.73 -10.53 -0.03
N ARG A 31 -13.60 -11.56 -0.13
CA ARG A 31 -14.28 -12.22 1.00
C ARG A 31 -15.19 -11.32 1.86
N ARG A 32 -15.53 -10.11 1.40
CA ARG A 32 -16.41 -9.15 2.10
C ARG A 32 -17.76 -9.01 1.37
N LYS A 33 -18.67 -9.95 1.60
CA LYS A 33 -20.00 -9.99 0.95
C LYS A 33 -20.80 -8.68 1.13
N LYS A 34 -20.74 -8.05 2.32
CA LYS A 34 -21.41 -6.77 2.59
C LYS A 34 -20.86 -5.68 1.68
N LEU A 35 -19.55 -5.58 1.51
CA LEU A 35 -18.93 -4.58 0.65
C LEU A 35 -19.30 -4.80 -0.82
N VAL A 36 -19.27 -6.05 -1.30
CA VAL A 36 -19.71 -6.40 -2.67
C VAL A 36 -21.15 -5.95 -2.90
N SER A 37 -22.09 -6.31 -2.01
CA SER A 37 -23.52 -5.99 -2.18
C SER A 37 -23.79 -4.49 -2.15
N THR A 38 -23.11 -3.72 -1.30
CA THR A 38 -23.28 -2.26 -1.23
C THR A 38 -22.72 -1.57 -2.47
N LEU A 39 -21.54 -1.99 -2.96
CA LEU A 39 -20.94 -1.47 -4.20
C LEU A 39 -21.81 -1.80 -5.42
N GLN A 40 -22.39 -3.01 -5.50
CA GLN A 40 -23.33 -3.38 -6.57
C GLN A 40 -24.60 -2.53 -6.57
N ALA A 41 -25.05 -2.11 -5.40
CA ALA A 41 -26.22 -1.23 -5.25
C ALA A 41 -25.90 0.26 -5.49
N GLY A 42 -24.64 0.62 -5.77
CA GLY A 42 -24.20 2.02 -5.88
C GLY A 42 -24.27 2.78 -4.55
N ASN A 43 -24.27 2.05 -3.42
CA ASN A 43 -24.27 2.64 -2.07
C ASN A 43 -22.85 2.66 -1.50
N PHE A 44 -22.33 3.85 -1.24
CA PHE A 44 -20.97 4.05 -0.73
C PHE A 44 -20.89 4.25 0.78
N GLU A 45 -22.02 4.26 1.52
CA GLU A 45 -22.01 4.47 2.98
C GLU A 45 -21.06 3.51 3.69
N TYR A 46 -21.11 2.22 3.34
CA TYR A 46 -20.22 1.24 3.96
C TYR A 46 -18.75 1.42 3.59
N VAL A 47 -18.45 1.94 2.40
CA VAL A 47 -17.08 2.33 2.02
C VAL A 47 -16.60 3.48 2.91
N LEU A 48 -17.45 4.48 3.15
CA LEU A 48 -17.14 5.63 4.02
C LEU A 48 -17.00 5.21 5.49
N GLU A 49 -17.82 4.27 5.98
CA GLU A 49 -17.65 3.66 7.30
C GLU A 49 -16.28 2.99 7.45
N LEU A 50 -15.89 2.17 6.46
CA LEU A 50 -14.60 1.50 6.46
C LEU A 50 -13.42 2.49 6.37
N ALA A 51 -13.56 3.54 5.57
CA ALA A 51 -12.54 4.59 5.48
C ALA A 51 -12.36 5.30 6.83
N LYS A 52 -13.48 5.72 7.44
CA LYS A 52 -13.47 6.38 8.75
C LYS A 52 -12.85 5.52 9.83
N SER A 53 -13.25 4.25 9.94
CA SER A 53 -12.70 3.29 10.92
C SER A 53 -11.18 3.17 10.80
N GLN A 54 -10.65 3.09 9.58
CA GLN A 54 -9.22 3.00 9.34
C GLN A 54 -8.48 4.30 9.69
N ILE A 55 -9.07 5.45 9.39
CA ILE A 55 -8.51 6.76 9.76
C ILE A 55 -8.50 6.92 11.27
N ASP A 56 -9.59 6.58 11.95
CA ASP A 56 -9.69 6.60 13.42
C ASP A 56 -8.67 5.64 14.07
N ALA A 57 -8.31 4.54 13.37
CA ALA A 57 -7.28 3.60 13.77
C ALA A 57 -5.86 3.99 13.28
N MET A 58 -5.62 5.26 12.94
CA MET A 58 -4.32 5.82 12.58
C MET A 58 -3.76 5.36 11.22
N ALA A 59 -4.61 5.07 10.23
CA ALA A 59 -4.17 4.95 8.85
C ALA A 59 -3.67 6.30 8.33
N ASP A 60 -2.51 6.30 7.69
CA ASP A 60 -1.95 7.48 7.03
C ASP A 60 -2.45 7.64 5.59
N MET A 61 -2.82 6.51 4.96
CA MET A 61 -3.35 6.40 3.60
C MET A 61 -4.41 5.30 3.53
N LEU A 62 -5.22 5.28 2.47
CA LEU A 62 -6.19 4.21 2.22
C LEU A 62 -5.91 3.51 0.88
N ASP A 63 -5.79 2.18 0.93
CA ASP A 63 -5.79 1.34 -0.27
C ASP A 63 -7.23 1.06 -0.69
N VAL A 64 -7.52 1.28 -1.97
CA VAL A 64 -8.88 1.27 -2.54
C VAL A 64 -8.95 0.25 -3.67
N ASN A 65 -9.55 -0.90 -3.37
CA ASN A 65 -9.88 -1.93 -4.33
C ASN A 65 -11.40 -2.09 -4.43
N VAL A 66 -11.93 -2.09 -5.65
CA VAL A 66 -13.36 -2.28 -5.93
C VAL A 66 -13.60 -3.47 -6.85
N GLY A 67 -12.59 -4.32 -7.08
CA GLY A 67 -12.62 -5.44 -8.00
C GLY A 67 -13.36 -6.66 -7.45
N PHE A 68 -14.43 -7.09 -8.12
CA PHE A 68 -15.10 -8.37 -7.87
C PHE A 68 -15.72 -8.91 -9.17
N PRO A 69 -16.05 -10.22 -9.26
CA PRO A 69 -16.59 -10.78 -10.51
C PRO A 69 -17.83 -10.06 -11.01
N GLY A 70 -17.78 -9.62 -12.29
CA GLY A 70 -18.90 -8.94 -12.95
C GLY A 70 -18.99 -7.43 -12.71
N VAL A 71 -18.05 -6.83 -11.99
CA VAL A 71 -18.00 -5.37 -11.80
C VAL A 71 -17.47 -4.65 -13.05
N ASP A 72 -18.00 -3.46 -13.30
CA ASP A 72 -17.42 -2.45 -14.20
C ASP A 72 -16.50 -1.53 -13.36
N ASP A 73 -15.28 -1.97 -13.09
CA ASP A 73 -14.31 -1.23 -12.27
C ASP A 73 -13.85 0.08 -12.93
N VAL A 74 -13.96 0.19 -14.26
CA VAL A 74 -13.67 1.43 -15.01
C VAL A 74 -14.61 2.57 -14.59
N LYS A 75 -15.84 2.25 -14.19
CA LYS A 75 -16.81 3.21 -13.65
C LYS A 75 -16.74 3.30 -12.14
N LEU A 76 -16.68 2.16 -11.47
CA LEU A 76 -16.82 2.09 -10.01
C LEU A 76 -15.63 2.69 -9.26
N LEU A 77 -14.39 2.47 -9.74
CA LEU A 77 -13.20 2.99 -9.06
C LEU A 77 -13.18 4.54 -9.01
N PRO A 78 -13.36 5.27 -10.14
CA PRO A 78 -13.42 6.73 -10.07
C PRO A 78 -14.60 7.29 -9.26
N GLU A 79 -15.75 6.61 -9.22
CA GLU A 79 -16.88 7.00 -8.36
C GLU A 79 -16.51 6.83 -6.88
N THR A 80 -15.89 5.70 -6.51
CA THR A 80 -15.40 5.45 -5.14
C THR A 80 -14.37 6.49 -4.72
N VAL A 81 -13.42 6.82 -5.60
CA VAL A 81 -12.42 7.87 -5.35
C VAL A 81 -13.08 9.22 -5.06
N LYS A 82 -14.07 9.64 -5.86
CA LYS A 82 -14.81 10.90 -5.63
C LYS A 82 -15.53 10.90 -4.27
N GLN A 83 -16.17 9.79 -3.91
CA GLN A 83 -16.85 9.67 -2.62
C GLN A 83 -15.87 9.78 -1.45
N LEU A 84 -14.74 9.10 -1.53
CA LEU A 84 -13.71 9.18 -0.48
C LEU A 84 -13.13 10.59 -0.33
N GLN A 85 -12.75 11.24 -1.44
CA GLN A 85 -12.16 12.58 -1.43
C GLN A 85 -13.14 13.69 -1.02
N SER A 86 -14.44 13.47 -1.19
CA SER A 86 -15.45 14.43 -0.74
C SER A 86 -15.70 14.40 0.78
N HIS A 87 -15.28 13.32 1.46
CA HIS A 87 -15.50 13.13 2.90
C HIS A 87 -14.21 13.15 3.71
N PHE A 88 -13.09 12.75 3.10
CA PHE A 88 -11.81 12.60 3.81
C PHE A 88 -10.66 13.22 3.04
N ASP A 89 -9.84 14.00 3.73
CA ASP A 89 -8.59 14.54 3.18
C ASP A 89 -7.44 13.62 3.56
N ILE A 90 -7.28 12.54 2.79
CA ILE A 90 -6.27 11.49 2.98
C ILE A 90 -5.75 10.99 1.62
N PRO A 91 -4.44 10.78 1.44
CA PRO A 91 -3.91 10.22 0.21
C PRO A 91 -4.43 8.80 -0.04
N LEU A 92 -4.64 8.46 -1.30
CA LEU A 92 -5.16 7.15 -1.72
C LEU A 92 -4.09 6.32 -2.43
N CYS A 93 -4.19 5.01 -2.23
CA CYS A 93 -3.54 3.98 -3.03
C CYS A 93 -4.62 3.31 -3.89
N LEU A 94 -4.49 3.32 -5.21
CA LEU A 94 -5.48 2.75 -6.12
C LEU A 94 -5.06 1.33 -6.49
N ASP A 95 -5.82 0.33 -6.04
CA ASP A 95 -5.55 -1.09 -6.27
C ASP A 95 -6.49 -1.66 -7.33
N SER A 96 -5.97 -1.83 -8.54
CA SER A 96 -6.67 -2.50 -9.63
C SER A 96 -5.69 -3.15 -10.62
N PRO A 97 -5.97 -4.37 -11.10
CA PRO A 97 -5.23 -4.98 -12.21
C PRO A 97 -5.61 -4.39 -13.58
N ASN A 98 -6.65 -3.55 -13.64
CA ASN A 98 -7.17 -2.96 -14.87
C ASN A 98 -6.58 -1.56 -15.09
N SER A 99 -5.62 -1.43 -16.00
CA SER A 99 -4.98 -0.15 -16.32
C SER A 99 -5.96 0.93 -16.76
N LYS A 100 -7.08 0.57 -17.40
CA LYS A 100 -8.12 1.52 -17.80
C LYS A 100 -8.91 2.05 -16.60
N ALA A 101 -9.17 1.21 -15.60
CA ALA A 101 -9.80 1.66 -14.35
C ALA A 101 -8.89 2.63 -13.59
N ILE A 102 -7.58 2.31 -13.52
CA ILE A 102 -6.57 3.22 -12.95
C ILE A 102 -6.57 4.55 -13.69
N GLU A 103 -6.46 4.54 -15.03
CA GLU A 103 -6.45 5.77 -15.84
C GLU A 103 -7.71 6.63 -15.64
N THR A 104 -8.90 6.00 -15.58
CA THR A 104 -10.14 6.76 -15.31
C THR A 104 -10.22 7.33 -13.90
N ALA A 105 -9.70 6.63 -12.90
CA ALA A 105 -9.62 7.12 -11.54
C ALA A 105 -8.61 8.28 -11.41
N LEU A 106 -7.49 8.21 -12.13
CA LEU A 106 -6.48 9.28 -12.17
C LEU A 106 -7.01 10.60 -12.76
N LYS A 107 -8.03 10.56 -13.60
CA LYS A 107 -8.69 11.80 -14.13
C LYS A 107 -9.50 12.56 -13.09
N VAL A 108 -9.81 11.93 -11.97
CA VAL A 108 -10.66 12.52 -10.91
C VAL A 108 -9.96 12.62 -9.56
N ILE A 109 -8.75 12.06 -9.43
CA ILE A 109 -8.00 12.12 -8.19
C ILE A 109 -7.44 13.52 -7.95
N GLU A 110 -7.50 13.96 -6.70
CA GLU A 110 -6.85 15.19 -6.24
C GLU A 110 -5.54 14.84 -5.54
N GLY A 111 -4.47 15.54 -5.91
CA GLY A 111 -3.14 15.32 -5.33
C GLY A 111 -2.28 14.29 -6.07
N LYS A 112 -1.37 13.64 -5.36
CA LYS A 112 -0.45 12.62 -5.88
C LYS A 112 -0.69 11.30 -5.16
N CYS A 113 -1.30 10.33 -5.83
CA CYS A 113 -1.63 9.02 -5.28
C CYS A 113 -0.52 7.98 -5.50
N LEU A 114 -0.72 6.80 -4.93
CA LEU A 114 0.06 5.60 -5.14
C LEU A 114 -0.75 4.62 -5.99
N ILE A 115 -0.11 3.93 -6.95
CA ILE A 115 -0.76 2.91 -7.78
C ILE A 115 -0.30 1.52 -7.34
N ASN A 116 -1.24 0.64 -7.07
CA ASN A 116 -1.05 -0.76 -6.72
C ASN A 116 -1.63 -1.62 -7.87
N SER A 117 -0.84 -2.20 -8.79
CA SER A 117 0.60 -2.24 -8.88
C SER A 117 1.10 -2.52 -10.30
N VAL A 118 2.39 -2.50 -10.49
CA VAL A 118 3.09 -3.07 -11.65
C VAL A 118 3.91 -4.28 -11.19
N ASN A 119 4.14 -5.27 -12.06
CA ASN A 119 5.05 -6.39 -11.80
C ASN A 119 6.17 -6.47 -12.84
N GLY A 120 7.08 -7.44 -12.72
CA GLY A 120 8.23 -7.62 -13.62
C GLY A 120 7.90 -8.16 -15.01
N GLU A 121 6.63 -8.43 -15.32
CA GLU A 121 6.19 -8.83 -16.67
C GLU A 121 6.26 -7.63 -17.63
N GLU A 122 6.78 -7.85 -18.84
CA GLU A 122 6.84 -6.79 -19.87
C GLU A 122 5.45 -6.21 -20.19
N LYS A 123 4.42 -7.05 -20.22
CA LYS A 123 3.04 -6.63 -20.46
C LYS A 123 2.54 -5.67 -19.38
N SER A 124 2.79 -5.99 -18.11
CA SER A 124 2.40 -5.17 -16.96
C SER A 124 3.12 -3.82 -16.98
N MET A 125 4.45 -3.84 -17.13
CA MET A 125 5.26 -2.62 -17.18
C MET A 125 4.88 -1.70 -18.35
N ASN A 126 4.61 -2.26 -19.53
CA ASN A 126 4.22 -1.49 -20.71
C ASN A 126 2.80 -0.90 -20.61
N ALA A 127 1.91 -1.53 -19.81
CA ALA A 127 0.56 -1.03 -19.60
C ALA A 127 0.50 0.06 -18.51
N ILE A 128 1.26 -0.08 -17.43
CA ILE A 128 1.12 0.77 -16.24
C ILE A 128 2.14 1.92 -16.21
N LEU A 129 3.43 1.68 -16.49
CA LEU A 129 4.46 2.71 -16.32
C LEU A 129 4.24 3.97 -17.18
N PRO A 130 3.73 3.90 -18.43
CA PRO A 130 3.38 5.12 -19.18
C PRO A 130 2.32 5.98 -18.47
N ILE A 131 1.31 5.36 -17.85
CA ILE A 131 0.27 6.04 -17.08
C ILE A 131 0.89 6.72 -15.84
N ILE A 132 1.76 6.02 -15.11
CA ILE A 132 2.49 6.58 -13.96
C ILE A 132 3.26 7.84 -14.36
N LYS A 133 3.95 7.79 -15.50
CA LYS A 133 4.71 8.93 -16.02
C LYS A 133 3.80 10.09 -16.42
N GLU A 134 2.72 9.80 -17.14
CA GLU A 134 1.77 10.83 -17.62
C GLU A 134 1.14 11.61 -16.47
N TYR A 135 0.67 10.88 -15.43
CA TYR A 135 -0.02 11.49 -14.29
C TYR A 135 0.92 11.90 -13.14
N ASN A 136 2.23 11.63 -13.27
CA ASN A 136 3.24 11.96 -12.26
C ASN A 136 2.88 11.47 -10.84
N VAL A 137 2.47 10.20 -10.75
CA VAL A 137 2.10 9.50 -9.52
C VAL A 137 3.15 8.47 -9.13
N ALA A 138 3.07 7.90 -7.92
CA ALA A 138 3.95 6.83 -7.48
C ALA A 138 3.37 5.44 -7.79
N VAL A 139 4.21 4.42 -7.81
CA VAL A 139 3.80 3.04 -8.15
C VAL A 139 4.47 2.01 -7.25
N ILE A 140 3.71 0.97 -6.89
CA ILE A 140 4.21 -0.24 -6.24
C ILE A 140 4.68 -1.22 -7.32
N GLY A 141 5.92 -1.69 -7.20
CA GLY A 141 6.51 -2.75 -8.02
C GLY A 141 6.51 -4.09 -7.29
N LEU A 142 5.71 -5.05 -7.74
CA LEU A 142 5.68 -6.41 -7.20
C LEU A 142 6.86 -7.22 -7.70
N THR A 143 7.59 -7.90 -6.80
CA THR A 143 8.75 -8.74 -7.15
C THR A 143 8.34 -10.12 -7.67
N MET A 144 7.49 -10.16 -8.70
CA MET A 144 7.09 -11.33 -9.47
C MET A 144 7.20 -11.06 -10.97
N ASP A 145 7.39 -12.09 -11.76
CA ASP A 145 7.49 -12.05 -13.22
C ASP A 145 6.65 -13.16 -13.89
N ASP A 146 6.92 -13.44 -15.16
CA ASP A 146 6.21 -14.47 -15.94
C ASP A 146 6.33 -15.89 -15.33
N ASP A 147 7.36 -16.15 -14.51
CA ASP A 147 7.53 -17.41 -13.75
C ASP A 147 6.73 -17.40 -12.42
N GLY A 148 6.05 -16.31 -12.09
CA GLY A 148 5.30 -16.13 -10.85
C GLY A 148 6.17 -15.67 -9.66
N ILE A 149 5.75 -16.06 -8.44
CA ILE A 149 6.43 -15.68 -7.20
C ILE A 149 7.57 -16.66 -6.92
N THR A 150 8.81 -16.17 -6.96
CA THR A 150 9.99 -16.98 -6.65
C THR A 150 10.27 -17.04 -5.14
N HIS A 151 10.91 -18.13 -4.67
CA HIS A 151 11.44 -18.24 -3.31
C HIS A 151 12.93 -17.85 -3.19
N ASP A 152 13.53 -17.33 -4.27
CA ASP A 152 14.90 -16.81 -4.29
C ASP A 152 14.90 -15.30 -4.06
N PRO A 153 15.45 -14.80 -2.93
CA PRO A 153 15.47 -13.37 -2.63
C PRO A 153 16.32 -12.56 -3.61
N TYR A 154 17.36 -13.16 -4.21
CA TYR A 154 18.19 -12.49 -5.21
C TYR A 154 17.46 -12.36 -6.56
N LYS A 155 16.67 -13.37 -6.96
CA LYS A 155 15.79 -13.24 -8.13
C LYS A 155 14.74 -12.14 -7.90
N ARG A 156 14.19 -12.02 -6.69
CA ARG A 156 13.28 -10.91 -6.34
C ARG A 156 13.96 -9.55 -6.42
N LEU A 157 15.18 -9.42 -5.92
CA LEU A 157 15.97 -8.20 -6.07
C LEU A 157 16.17 -7.86 -7.54
N SER A 158 16.54 -8.83 -8.38
CA SER A 158 16.72 -8.62 -9.82
C SER A 158 15.42 -8.15 -10.51
N ILE A 159 14.24 -8.65 -10.08
CA ILE A 159 12.95 -8.18 -10.59
C ILE A 159 12.69 -6.73 -10.14
N ALA A 160 12.99 -6.39 -8.90
CA ALA A 160 12.89 -5.01 -8.41
C ALA A 160 13.78 -4.06 -9.23
N GLU A 161 15.04 -4.44 -9.49
CA GLU A 161 15.96 -3.70 -10.34
C GLU A 161 15.44 -3.53 -11.78
N LYS A 162 14.84 -4.58 -12.35
CA LYS A 162 14.22 -4.54 -13.68
C LYS A 162 13.10 -3.51 -13.75
N ILE A 163 12.20 -3.51 -12.76
CA ILE A 163 11.08 -2.56 -12.67
C ILE A 163 11.62 -1.13 -12.52
N LEU A 164 12.53 -0.92 -11.56
CA LEU A 164 13.15 0.38 -11.30
C LEU A 164 13.84 0.94 -12.54
N ASN A 165 14.70 0.16 -13.18
CA ASN A 165 15.43 0.57 -14.37
C ASN A 165 14.50 0.95 -15.53
N LYS A 166 13.39 0.21 -15.72
CA LYS A 166 12.41 0.54 -16.74
C LYS A 166 11.65 1.81 -16.42
N ALA A 167 11.25 2.01 -15.16
CA ALA A 167 10.58 3.23 -14.69
C ALA A 167 11.48 4.46 -14.90
N VAL A 168 12.74 4.39 -14.49
CA VAL A 168 13.72 5.49 -14.66
C VAL A 168 13.97 5.80 -16.14
N ARG A 169 14.10 4.80 -17.01
CA ARG A 169 14.23 5.01 -18.47
C ARG A 169 13.03 5.73 -19.08
N LEU A 170 11.84 5.57 -18.53
CA LEU A 170 10.64 6.31 -18.92
C LEU A 170 10.58 7.71 -18.27
N GLY A 171 11.53 8.07 -17.40
CA GLY A 171 11.61 9.34 -16.70
C GLY A 171 10.68 9.41 -15.48
N ILE A 172 10.30 8.28 -14.89
CA ILE A 172 9.70 8.21 -13.55
C ILE A 172 10.85 8.34 -12.56
N LYS A 173 10.66 9.10 -11.48
CA LYS A 173 11.70 9.27 -10.46
C LYS A 173 11.86 7.99 -9.65
N GLU A 174 13.08 7.67 -9.23
CA GLU A 174 13.36 6.51 -8.38
C GLU A 174 12.54 6.55 -7.08
N GLU A 175 12.41 7.74 -6.50
CA GLU A 175 11.64 7.97 -5.27
C GLU A 175 10.13 7.66 -5.41
N ASP A 176 9.61 7.59 -6.63
CA ASP A 176 8.21 7.27 -6.93
C ASP A 176 7.98 5.77 -7.21
N VAL A 177 9.02 4.94 -7.07
CA VAL A 177 8.94 3.48 -7.16
C VAL A 177 9.09 2.88 -5.76
N ILE A 178 8.04 2.22 -5.28
CA ILE A 178 8.01 1.51 -4.00
C ILE A 178 8.00 0.02 -4.30
N ILE A 179 8.81 -0.79 -3.63
CA ILE A 179 8.90 -2.22 -3.90
C ILE A 179 8.05 -3.03 -2.93
N ASP A 180 7.23 -3.94 -3.45
CA ASP A 180 6.60 -5.00 -2.67
C ASP A 180 7.34 -6.32 -2.89
N PRO A 181 8.09 -6.81 -1.88
CA PRO A 181 8.79 -8.08 -1.95
C PRO A 181 7.85 -9.29 -1.84
N GLN A 182 6.56 -9.08 -1.67
CA GLN A 182 5.49 -10.05 -1.46
C GLN A 182 5.70 -10.98 -0.25
N ALA A 183 4.67 -11.14 0.58
CA ALA A 183 4.74 -11.91 1.81
C ALA A 183 4.87 -13.43 1.56
N CYS A 184 6.04 -13.97 1.83
CA CYS A 184 6.33 -15.43 1.83
C CYS A 184 7.58 -15.72 2.68
N ILE A 185 8.06 -16.98 2.68
CA ILE A 185 9.16 -17.47 3.53
C ILE A 185 10.45 -16.61 3.44
N VAL A 186 10.79 -16.07 2.26
CA VAL A 186 12.02 -15.29 2.04
C VAL A 186 11.81 -13.77 2.05
N THR A 187 10.66 -13.30 2.53
CA THR A 187 10.30 -11.88 2.46
C THR A 187 11.26 -11.01 3.25
N LEU A 188 11.62 -11.38 4.48
CA LEU A 188 12.52 -10.58 5.32
C LEU A 188 13.89 -10.37 4.67
N GLU A 189 14.45 -11.42 4.07
CA GLU A 189 15.71 -11.31 3.33
C GLU A 189 15.58 -10.43 2.08
N THR A 190 14.45 -10.53 1.37
CA THR A 190 14.19 -9.66 0.21
C THR A 190 14.06 -8.20 0.63
N ILE A 191 13.34 -7.90 1.73
CA ILE A 191 13.23 -6.55 2.29
C ILE A 191 14.63 -6.00 2.57
N ARG A 192 15.46 -6.76 3.28
CA ARG A 192 16.84 -6.37 3.61
C ARG A 192 17.66 -6.06 2.34
N LEU A 193 17.62 -6.94 1.35
CA LEU A 193 18.34 -6.76 0.09
C LEU A 193 17.88 -5.51 -0.67
N VAL A 194 16.57 -5.28 -0.81
CA VAL A 194 16.02 -4.09 -1.48
C VAL A 194 16.42 -2.82 -0.73
N HIS A 195 16.30 -2.83 0.61
CA HIS A 195 16.70 -1.70 1.45
C HIS A 195 18.18 -1.37 1.30
N GLU A 196 19.07 -2.36 1.46
CA GLU A 196 20.54 -2.16 1.43
C GLU A 196 21.09 -1.86 0.04
N LYS A 197 20.54 -2.48 -1.02
CA LYS A 197 21.09 -2.38 -2.38
C LYS A 197 20.45 -1.29 -3.21
N LEU A 198 19.15 -1.01 -3.03
CA LEU A 198 18.43 -0.03 -3.84
C LEU A 198 18.06 1.23 -3.04
N GLY A 199 18.00 1.17 -1.71
CA GLY A 199 17.60 2.29 -0.85
C GLY A 199 16.18 2.79 -1.10
N LEU A 200 15.32 1.98 -1.72
CA LEU A 200 13.93 2.30 -2.05
C LEU A 200 13.02 2.16 -0.83
N ASN A 201 11.88 2.84 -0.87
CA ASN A 201 10.77 2.56 0.03
C ASN A 201 10.18 1.17 -0.26
N ILE A 202 9.70 0.50 0.79
CA ILE A 202 9.23 -0.88 0.73
C ILE A 202 7.84 -0.96 1.34
N THR A 203 6.91 -1.58 0.61
CA THR A 203 5.57 -1.94 1.08
C THR A 203 5.41 -3.45 1.11
N GLN A 204 4.36 -3.94 1.76
CA GLN A 204 3.87 -5.31 1.58
C GLN A 204 2.45 -5.47 2.11
N GLY A 205 1.68 -6.38 1.52
CA GLY A 205 0.41 -6.87 2.05
C GLY A 205 0.66 -7.77 3.25
N ALA A 206 0.72 -7.19 4.45
CA ALA A 206 1.23 -7.86 5.65
C ALA A 206 0.38 -9.06 6.11
N SER A 207 -0.91 -9.07 5.81
CA SER A 207 -1.85 -10.14 6.18
C SER A 207 -1.65 -11.45 5.42
N ASN A 208 -0.87 -11.42 4.33
CA ASN A 208 -0.69 -12.57 3.45
C ASN A 208 0.20 -13.67 4.06
N ILE A 209 1.17 -13.31 4.92
CA ILE A 209 2.11 -14.26 5.54
C ILE A 209 1.42 -15.34 6.39
N SER A 210 0.30 -15.01 7.01
CA SER A 210 -0.42 -15.89 7.93
C SER A 210 -1.60 -16.64 7.27
N PHE A 211 -1.73 -16.56 5.94
CA PHE A 211 -2.88 -17.16 5.26
C PHE A 211 -2.98 -18.68 5.48
N GLY A 212 -4.13 -19.12 6.01
CA GLY A 212 -4.36 -20.54 6.31
C GLY A 212 -3.73 -21.05 7.62
N LEU A 213 -3.02 -20.19 8.36
CA LEU A 213 -2.39 -20.56 9.63
C LEU A 213 -3.27 -20.19 10.85
N PRO A 214 -3.14 -20.86 12.00
CA PRO A 214 -3.73 -20.41 13.26
C PRO A 214 -3.00 -19.18 13.80
N GLU A 215 -3.57 -18.52 14.83
CA GLU A 215 -2.96 -17.38 15.53
C GLU A 215 -2.47 -16.27 14.60
N ARG A 216 -3.26 -15.98 13.56
CA ARG A 216 -2.90 -15.05 12.47
C ARG A 216 -2.46 -13.70 12.95
N GLU A 217 -3.11 -13.16 13.98
CA GLU A 217 -2.82 -11.81 14.49
C GLU A 217 -1.42 -11.75 15.10
N MET A 218 -1.06 -12.74 15.91
CA MET A 218 0.29 -12.86 16.49
C MET A 218 1.36 -12.97 15.40
N LEU A 219 1.12 -13.83 14.39
CA LEU A 219 2.05 -14.00 13.26
C LEU A 219 2.21 -12.72 12.45
N ASN A 220 1.10 -12.01 12.18
CA ASN A 220 1.14 -10.75 11.44
C ASN A 220 1.90 -9.67 12.21
N ILE A 221 1.69 -9.54 13.52
CA ILE A 221 2.43 -8.60 14.37
C ILE A 221 3.92 -8.92 14.40
N ALA A 222 4.29 -10.17 14.65
CA ALA A 222 5.69 -10.59 14.68
C ALA A 222 6.38 -10.33 13.33
N HIS A 223 5.72 -10.72 12.23
CA HIS A 223 6.25 -10.47 10.88
C HIS A 223 6.37 -8.98 10.58
N MET A 224 5.37 -8.16 10.97
CA MET A 224 5.37 -6.72 10.79
C MET A 224 6.59 -6.07 11.47
N VAL A 225 6.79 -6.34 12.76
CA VAL A 225 7.90 -5.75 13.53
C VAL A 225 9.26 -6.15 12.94
N LEU A 226 9.43 -7.42 12.56
CA LEU A 226 10.65 -7.87 11.90
C LEU A 226 10.84 -7.22 10.53
N SER A 227 9.77 -7.06 9.74
CA SER A 227 9.83 -6.39 8.44
C SER A 227 10.24 -4.93 8.58
N ILE A 228 9.72 -4.20 9.58
CA ILE A 228 10.10 -2.82 9.88
C ILE A 228 11.59 -2.72 10.25
N LEU A 229 12.08 -3.65 11.05
CA LEU A 229 13.51 -3.72 11.42
C LEU A 229 14.40 -3.88 10.17
N TYR A 230 13.96 -4.66 9.18
CA TYR A 230 14.70 -4.90 7.93
C TYR A 230 14.49 -3.82 6.86
N GLY A 231 13.63 -2.82 7.08
CA GLY A 231 13.48 -1.67 6.18
C GLY A 231 12.11 -1.51 5.52
N LEU A 232 11.05 -2.19 6.01
CA LEU A 232 9.67 -1.93 5.58
C LEU A 232 9.27 -0.52 6.00
N THR A 233 8.75 0.29 5.05
CA THR A 233 8.43 1.71 5.28
C THR A 233 6.94 2.02 5.23
N CYS A 234 6.14 1.24 4.48
CA CYS A 234 4.71 1.53 4.29
C CYS A 234 3.86 0.25 4.10
N PRO A 235 3.59 -0.52 5.17
CA PRO A 235 2.76 -1.72 5.08
C PRO A 235 1.32 -1.43 4.63
N ILE A 236 0.76 -2.32 3.81
CA ILE A 236 -0.66 -2.40 3.50
C ILE A 236 -1.28 -3.43 4.46
N ALA A 237 -2.10 -2.98 5.40
CA ALA A 237 -2.64 -3.84 6.44
C ALA A 237 -3.90 -3.24 7.09
N ASN A 238 -4.57 -4.00 7.98
CA ASN A 238 -5.67 -3.49 8.78
C ASN A 238 -5.14 -2.63 9.95
N PRO A 239 -5.35 -1.30 9.95
CA PRO A 239 -4.80 -0.40 10.98
C PRO A 239 -5.30 -0.73 12.37
N GLU A 240 -6.55 -1.15 12.56
CA GLU A 240 -7.11 -1.54 13.87
C GLU A 240 -6.30 -2.63 14.57
N LYS A 241 -5.58 -3.46 13.80
CA LYS A 241 -4.82 -4.60 14.32
C LYS A 241 -3.34 -4.34 14.47
N ILE A 242 -2.78 -3.40 13.69
CA ILE A 242 -1.32 -3.27 13.60
C ILE A 242 -0.78 -1.93 14.10
N SER A 243 -1.61 -0.88 14.18
CA SER A 243 -1.11 0.47 14.48
C SER A 243 -0.31 0.52 15.77
N ALA A 244 -0.77 -0.12 16.84
CA ALA A 244 -0.03 -0.16 18.11
C ALA A 244 1.35 -0.81 17.97
N ALA A 245 1.44 -1.93 17.24
CA ALA A 245 2.70 -2.63 17.01
C ALA A 245 3.66 -1.83 16.13
N VAL A 246 3.15 -1.15 15.09
CA VAL A 246 3.93 -0.28 14.21
C VAL A 246 4.49 0.90 14.99
N ARG A 247 3.64 1.63 15.74
CA ARG A 247 4.10 2.78 16.56
C ARG A 247 5.06 2.37 17.68
N ALA A 248 4.87 1.18 18.28
CA ALA A 248 5.83 0.62 19.22
C ALA A 248 7.18 0.30 18.56
N ALA A 249 7.18 -0.26 17.36
CA ALA A 249 8.39 -0.52 16.60
C ALA A 249 9.13 0.79 16.23
N ASP A 250 8.42 1.82 15.76
CA ASP A 250 9.00 3.13 15.46
C ASP A 250 9.64 3.76 16.72
N LEU A 251 8.96 3.67 17.87
CA LEU A 251 9.50 4.16 19.14
C LEU A 251 10.78 3.45 19.54
N VAL A 252 10.79 2.11 19.52
CA VAL A 252 11.97 1.30 19.89
C VAL A 252 13.14 1.52 18.92
N LEU A 253 12.86 1.83 17.64
CA LEU A 253 13.86 2.14 16.63
C LEU A 253 14.31 3.62 16.64
N GLY A 254 13.78 4.44 17.54
CA GLY A 254 14.12 5.87 17.66
C GLY A 254 13.58 6.75 16.53
N ARG A 255 12.47 6.34 15.91
CA ARG A 255 11.79 7.06 14.81
C ARG A 255 10.60 7.91 15.30
N ASP A 256 10.23 7.82 16.56
CA ASP A 256 9.11 8.53 17.19
C ASP A 256 9.63 9.47 18.29
N ASP A 257 9.79 10.75 17.95
CA ASP A 257 10.29 11.76 18.88
C ASP A 257 9.34 11.94 20.08
N PHE A 258 9.90 11.82 21.29
CA PHE A 258 9.17 11.96 22.55
C PHE A 258 8.00 10.97 22.72
N ALA A 259 7.97 9.86 22.00
CA ALA A 259 6.91 8.85 22.00
C ALA A 259 5.51 9.41 21.62
N MET A 260 5.45 10.50 20.86
CA MET A 260 4.19 11.21 20.58
C MET A 260 3.21 10.35 19.79
N SER A 261 3.67 9.71 18.70
CA SER A 261 2.81 8.86 17.86
C SER A 261 2.34 7.62 18.60
N PHE A 262 3.20 7.02 19.45
CA PHE A 262 2.84 5.86 20.27
C PHE A 262 1.79 6.22 21.33
N ILE A 263 1.95 7.36 22.02
CA ILE A 263 0.99 7.84 23.04
C ILE A 263 -0.36 8.15 22.39
N GLU A 264 -0.37 8.85 21.26
CA GLU A 264 -1.59 9.19 20.52
C GLU A 264 -2.34 7.92 20.07
N CYS A 265 -1.62 6.95 19.52
CA CYS A 265 -2.19 5.67 19.12
C CYS A 265 -2.80 4.92 20.32
N SER A 266 -2.10 4.88 21.46
CA SER A 266 -2.60 4.22 22.67
C SER A 266 -3.86 4.88 23.21
N GLN A 267 -3.94 6.22 23.16
CA GLN A 267 -5.12 6.97 23.57
C GLN A 267 -6.32 6.77 22.61
N SER A 268 -6.06 6.62 21.32
CA SER A 268 -7.10 6.34 20.32
C SER A 268 -7.73 4.96 20.54
N ILE A 269 -6.91 3.94 20.79
CA ILE A 269 -7.36 2.57 21.07
C ILE A 269 -8.18 2.52 22.38
N ALA A 270 -7.81 3.28 23.41
CA ALA A 270 -8.51 3.28 24.71
C ALA A 270 -9.90 3.94 24.65
N LYS A 271 -10.24 4.65 23.58
CA LYS A 271 -11.55 5.32 23.38
C LYS A 271 -12.55 4.47 22.61
N VAL A 272 -12.14 3.34 22.05
CA VAL A 272 -12.96 2.36 21.32
C VAL A 272 -13.34 1.21 22.27
#